data_523f2357b8041e1cc21bb24bff49e977
#
_entry.id   523f2357b8041e1cc21bb24bff49e977
#
_cell.length_a   1.000
_cell.length_b   1.000
_cell.length_c   1.000
_cell.angle_alpha   90.00
_cell.angle_beta   90.00
_cell.angle_gamma   90.00
#
_symmetry.space_group_name_H-M   'P 1'
#
loop_
_entity.id
_entity.type
_entity.pdbx_description
1 polymer ?
#
loop_
_entity_poly.entity_id
_entity_poly.type
_entity_poly.pdbx_seq_one_letter_code
_entity_poly.pdbx_strand_id
1 'polypeptide(L)'
;MKLTTVLALSLMLTASAFSQSTSSELKELKDAIAAQQQQIQQLQQQVQSRDSAIQQLQQQVGQAQSAANQAQSTAQSALGGEKKEGAMSAEEFAGLQHEVTDLKAVTANTVDGLQDTQKRVSDLESPLALHFKGITLTPGGFIAAETVWRPHATFSDINTPLNSIPFSGAAQARFSEFYGSGRQSRLSMLAQGKWGTTNLAGYFETDFLGVGTTSNNNQSNSYVMRQRQIWGQAGFHNGWTVTGGQMWSLVTETKKGLDNRTEATPLQIDAQYTAGFSWARQYGFRVTKNWHNKVWLGMSVENAQTLLTASGNPTNFLIGGPGTGAGLYNLNANYSSNASPDYVLKVAFEPGFGHYEVFGIASDFRTRIYPNATLAKPTAAGAFNNSIWGGGFGGNARWLFYQKHFETGIHYLGGKGIGRYGNSGLPDVTVDPNGYQKALPANQVLASLEWHSPKWDFYGYGGGEYVGRTWYGTKPGGLGPVGYGSPLFNNTGCGTETLPTASNGYGPGALANCTGQTKSVVEGTTGFWYKPYNGPKGRLQIGMQYSYLVRTAWVGYGPLVTVNPPPANPGSATLAPKAIENMWFTSFRYYLP
;
A
#
# COMPACT_ATOMS: atom_id res chain seq x y z
N MET A 1 12.46 -0.89 65.93
CA MET A 1 13.73 -0.30 65.44
C MET A 1 14.64 -1.32 64.74
N LYS A 2 14.11 -2.41 64.17
CA LYS A 2 14.92 -3.43 63.45
C LYS A 2 14.41 -3.78 62.04
N LEU A 3 13.30 -3.19 61.59
CA LEU A 3 12.77 -3.44 60.25
C LEU A 3 13.19 -2.36 59.22
N THR A 4 13.48 -1.17 59.67
CA THR A 4 13.90 -0.03 58.81
C THR A 4 15.35 -0.10 58.35
N THR A 5 16.22 -0.77 59.09
CA THR A 5 17.62 -0.97 58.72
C THR A 5 17.87 -2.07 57.69
N VAL A 6 17.01 -3.06 57.61
CA VAL A 6 17.10 -4.13 56.60
C VAL A 6 16.60 -3.64 55.23
N LEU A 7 15.60 -2.77 55.21
CA LEU A 7 15.09 -2.19 53.94
C LEU A 7 16.07 -1.18 53.32
N ALA A 8 16.82 -0.43 54.15
CA ALA A 8 17.84 0.50 53.65
C ALA A 8 19.07 -0.21 53.07
N LEU A 9 19.43 -1.37 53.63
CA LEU A 9 20.57 -2.15 53.14
C LEU A 9 20.26 -2.92 51.86
N SER A 10 19.01 -3.37 51.66
CA SER A 10 18.58 -3.98 50.40
C SER A 10 18.45 -2.99 49.25
N LEU A 11 18.03 -1.75 49.50
CA LEU A 11 17.99 -0.68 48.47
C LEU A 11 19.39 -0.21 48.06
N MET A 12 20.38 -0.20 48.97
CA MET A 12 21.76 0.16 48.62
C MET A 12 22.49 -0.93 47.83
N LEU A 13 22.18 -2.20 48.06
CA LEU A 13 22.75 -3.31 47.30
C LEU A 13 22.16 -3.42 45.86
N THR A 14 20.91 -3.03 45.65
CA THR A 14 20.33 -2.99 44.30
C THR A 14 20.82 -1.77 43.50
N ALA A 15 21.07 -0.63 44.10
CA ALA A 15 21.63 0.55 43.44
C ALA A 15 23.08 0.34 42.98
N SER A 16 23.90 -0.39 43.74
CA SER A 16 25.29 -0.70 43.34
C SER A 16 25.38 -1.76 42.22
N ALA A 17 24.45 -2.70 42.16
CA ALA A 17 24.40 -3.69 41.08
C ALA A 17 23.97 -3.07 39.73
N PHE A 18 23.02 -2.11 39.75
CA PHE A 18 22.61 -1.37 38.53
C PHE A 18 23.70 -0.42 38.03
N SER A 19 24.50 0.17 38.88
CA SER A 19 25.60 1.07 38.50
C SER A 19 26.82 0.33 37.91
N GLN A 20 27.08 -0.91 38.31
CA GLN A 20 28.13 -1.71 37.72
C GLN A 20 27.77 -2.31 36.36
N SER A 21 26.52 -2.71 36.14
CA SER A 21 26.10 -3.22 34.83
C SER A 21 26.13 -2.14 33.75
N THR A 22 25.65 -0.94 34.06
CA THR A 22 25.69 0.21 33.11
C THR A 22 27.09 0.68 32.76
N SER A 23 28.06 0.59 33.69
CA SER A 23 29.46 0.95 33.39
C SER A 23 30.17 -0.08 32.53
N SER A 24 29.86 -1.37 32.68
CA SER A 24 30.37 -2.46 31.84
C SER A 24 29.81 -2.40 30.43
N GLU A 25 28.49 -2.21 30.28
CA GLU A 25 27.84 -2.04 28.99
C GLU A 25 28.30 -0.79 28.25
N LEU A 26 28.56 0.30 28.99
CA LEU A 26 29.08 1.56 28.41
C LEU A 26 30.52 1.41 27.94
N LYS A 27 31.33 0.56 28.62
CA LYS A 27 32.68 0.23 28.20
C LYS A 27 32.69 -0.65 26.97
N GLU A 28 31.88 -1.72 26.94
CA GLU A 28 31.71 -2.57 25.75
C GLU A 28 31.22 -1.78 24.52
N LEU A 29 30.31 -0.85 24.73
CA LEU A 29 29.82 0.02 23.65
C LEU A 29 30.94 0.96 23.14
N LYS A 30 31.75 1.54 24.03
CA LYS A 30 32.92 2.34 23.64
C LYS A 30 33.95 1.54 22.88
N ASP A 31 34.24 0.33 23.33
CA ASP A 31 35.23 -0.56 22.71
C ASP A 31 34.72 -1.02 21.32
N ALA A 32 33.41 -1.30 21.19
CA ALA A 32 32.76 -1.59 19.91
C ALA A 32 32.80 -0.40 18.94
N ILE A 33 32.55 0.82 19.42
CA ILE A 33 32.66 2.03 18.62
C ILE A 33 34.08 2.30 18.15
N ALA A 34 35.07 2.09 19.03
CA ALA A 34 36.48 2.23 18.68
C ALA A 34 36.92 1.20 17.62
N ALA A 35 36.47 -0.05 17.75
CA ALA A 35 36.71 -1.09 16.74
C ALA A 35 36.06 -0.76 15.40
N GLN A 36 34.84 -0.23 15.39
CA GLN A 36 34.17 0.25 14.17
C GLN A 36 34.91 1.44 13.53
N GLN A 37 35.40 2.38 14.32
CA GLN A 37 36.20 3.49 13.82
C GLN A 37 37.51 3.03 13.16
N GLN A 38 38.18 2.04 13.73
CA GLN A 38 39.33 1.44 13.10
C GLN A 38 39.00 0.71 11.78
N GLN A 39 37.90 -0.01 11.74
CA GLN A 39 37.42 -0.63 10.49
C GLN A 39 37.10 0.41 9.40
N ILE A 40 36.46 1.50 9.77
CA ILE A 40 36.16 2.60 8.85
C ILE A 40 37.46 3.22 8.30
N GLN A 41 38.47 3.46 9.13
CA GLN A 41 39.77 3.97 8.69
C GLN A 41 40.50 3.00 7.75
N GLN A 42 40.46 1.69 8.03
CA GLN A 42 41.01 0.69 7.13
C GLN A 42 40.30 0.62 5.78
N LEU A 43 38.97 0.71 5.80
CA LEU A 43 38.17 0.75 4.58
C LEU A 43 38.45 2.01 3.76
N GLN A 44 38.58 3.16 4.40
CA GLN A 44 38.96 4.42 3.73
C GLN A 44 40.32 4.34 3.06
N GLN A 45 41.32 3.73 3.72
CA GLN A 45 42.64 3.50 3.13
C GLN A 45 42.60 2.52 1.94
N GLN A 46 41.77 1.46 2.05
CA GLN A 46 41.56 0.54 0.93
C GLN A 46 40.86 1.19 -0.26
N VAL A 47 39.91 2.07 -0.03
CA VAL A 47 39.23 2.83 -1.09
C VAL A 47 40.22 3.76 -1.77
N GLN A 48 41.02 4.54 -1.04
CA GLN A 48 42.04 5.43 -1.61
C GLN A 48 43.09 4.69 -2.45
N SER A 49 43.54 3.50 -1.99
CA SER A 49 44.49 2.70 -2.75
C SER A 49 43.86 2.14 -4.05
N ARG A 50 42.59 1.81 -4.04
CA ARG A 50 41.84 1.36 -5.22
C ARG A 50 41.62 2.49 -6.22
N ASP A 51 41.27 3.69 -5.75
CA ASP A 51 41.10 4.86 -6.62
C ASP A 51 42.39 5.19 -7.38
N SER A 52 43.52 5.10 -6.68
CA SER A 52 44.84 5.29 -7.32
C SER A 52 45.12 4.20 -8.37
N ALA A 53 44.76 2.95 -8.10
CA ALA A 53 44.91 1.84 -9.05
C ALA A 53 43.99 2.00 -10.27
N ILE A 54 42.75 2.45 -10.06
CA ILE A 54 41.78 2.73 -11.14
C ILE A 54 42.29 3.86 -12.04
N GLN A 55 42.84 4.93 -11.48
CA GLN A 55 43.41 6.03 -12.26
C GLN A 55 44.61 5.56 -13.10
N GLN A 56 45.48 4.72 -12.53
CA GLN A 56 46.60 4.13 -13.28
C GLN A 56 46.12 3.24 -14.44
N LEU A 57 45.12 2.39 -14.19
CA LEU A 57 44.54 1.54 -15.23
C LEU A 57 43.85 2.36 -16.32
N GLN A 58 43.14 3.44 -15.99
CA GLN A 58 42.53 4.35 -16.96
C GLN A 58 43.60 5.03 -17.86
N GLN A 59 44.73 5.43 -17.29
CA GLN A 59 45.85 5.96 -18.08
C GLN A 59 46.45 4.91 -19.00
N GLN A 60 46.63 3.67 -18.54
CA GLN A 60 47.15 2.57 -19.37
C GLN A 60 46.19 2.22 -20.53
N VAL A 61 44.87 2.18 -20.26
CA VAL A 61 43.85 1.96 -21.30
C VAL A 61 43.86 3.10 -22.32
N GLY A 62 43.99 4.36 -21.90
CA GLY A 62 44.11 5.51 -22.80
C GLY A 62 45.35 5.44 -23.68
N GLN A 63 46.48 5.01 -23.12
CA GLN A 63 47.74 4.81 -23.87
C GLN A 63 47.62 3.66 -24.86
N ALA A 64 47.05 2.51 -24.46
CA ALA A 64 46.82 1.36 -25.33
C ALA A 64 45.87 1.69 -26.49
N GLN A 65 44.83 2.46 -26.22
CA GLN A 65 43.87 2.90 -27.25
C GLN A 65 44.49 3.90 -28.26
N SER A 66 45.34 4.79 -27.76
CA SER A 66 46.11 5.71 -28.62
C SER A 66 47.09 4.95 -29.50
N ALA A 67 47.82 3.98 -28.95
CA ALA A 67 48.74 3.12 -29.70
C ALA A 67 48.01 2.26 -30.75
N ALA A 68 46.84 1.71 -30.43
CA ALA A 68 46.02 0.94 -31.38
C ALA A 68 45.50 1.81 -32.52
N ASN A 69 45.08 3.04 -32.24
CA ASN A 69 44.64 4.00 -33.27
C ASN A 69 45.79 4.46 -34.15
N GLN A 70 46.99 4.63 -33.60
CA GLN A 70 48.21 5.00 -34.33
C GLN A 70 48.69 3.85 -35.22
N ALA A 71 48.65 2.62 -34.74
CA ALA A 71 48.92 1.41 -35.53
C ALA A 71 47.90 1.25 -36.68
N GLN A 72 46.64 1.53 -36.45
CA GLN A 72 45.59 1.49 -37.48
C GLN A 72 45.76 2.57 -38.55
N SER A 73 46.12 3.79 -38.15
CA SER A 73 46.41 4.88 -39.12
C SER A 73 47.65 4.61 -39.91
N THR A 74 48.70 4.03 -39.32
CA THR A 74 49.92 3.62 -39.98
C THR A 74 49.66 2.49 -41.00
N ALA A 75 48.85 1.49 -40.62
CA ALA A 75 48.45 0.41 -41.52
C ALA A 75 47.58 0.92 -42.71
N GLN A 76 46.67 1.88 -42.44
CA GLN A 76 45.89 2.52 -43.52
C GLN A 76 46.73 3.40 -44.44
N SER A 77 47.73 4.09 -43.90
CA SER A 77 48.67 4.89 -44.71
C SER A 77 49.59 4.01 -45.56
N ALA A 78 49.96 2.83 -45.08
CA ALA A 78 50.72 1.83 -45.81
C ALA A 78 49.92 1.19 -46.97
N LEU A 79 48.61 1.12 -46.85
CA LEU A 79 47.70 0.61 -47.89
C LEU A 79 47.38 1.64 -48.99
N GLY A 80 47.56 2.95 -48.73
CA GLY A 80 47.23 4.05 -49.66
C GLY A 80 48.40 4.62 -50.46
N GLY A 81 49.61 4.16 -50.21
CA GLY A 81 50.84 4.66 -50.92
C GLY A 81 51.30 3.75 -52.03
N GLU A 82 51.48 4.32 -53.20
CA GLU A 82 52.05 3.65 -54.36
C GLU A 82 53.42 2.98 -54.07
N LYS A 83 53.64 1.81 -54.71
CA LYS A 83 54.78 0.93 -54.64
C LYS A 83 56.11 1.68 -54.49
N LYS A 84 56.79 1.57 -53.37
CA LYS A 84 58.21 1.65 -53.21
C LYS A 84 58.74 0.38 -52.54
N GLU A 85 59.84 -0.12 -53.12
CA GLU A 85 60.53 -1.34 -52.63
C GLU A 85 60.83 -1.24 -51.14
N GLY A 86 60.26 -2.21 -50.42
CA GLY A 86 60.28 -2.33 -48.93
C GLY A 86 58.97 -2.79 -48.37
N ALA A 87 58.11 -3.38 -49.19
CA ALA A 87 56.80 -3.90 -48.75
C ALA A 87 56.97 -5.06 -47.71
N MET A 88 56.44 -4.89 -46.50
CA MET A 88 56.21 -5.96 -45.51
C MET A 88 55.63 -7.19 -46.20
N SER A 89 56.13 -8.36 -45.87
CA SER A 89 55.59 -9.62 -46.40
C SER A 89 54.11 -9.78 -45.99
N ALA A 90 53.35 -10.49 -46.81
CA ALA A 90 51.93 -10.77 -46.49
C ALA A 90 51.77 -11.49 -45.14
N GLU A 91 52.78 -12.22 -44.72
CA GLU A 91 52.82 -12.88 -43.41
C GLU A 91 53.02 -11.90 -42.25
N GLU A 92 53.91 -10.91 -42.39
CA GLU A 92 54.10 -9.86 -41.38
C GLU A 92 52.85 -8.98 -41.23
N PHE A 93 52.15 -8.68 -42.32
CA PHE A 93 50.89 -7.93 -42.31
C PHE A 93 49.76 -8.73 -41.65
N ALA A 94 49.67 -10.03 -41.94
CA ALA A 94 48.69 -10.92 -41.28
C ALA A 94 49.00 -11.05 -39.76
N GLY A 95 50.27 -11.11 -39.38
CA GLY A 95 50.70 -11.09 -37.98
C GLY A 95 50.28 -9.82 -37.25
N LEU A 96 50.51 -8.65 -37.87
CA LEU A 96 50.10 -7.36 -37.28
C LEU A 96 48.58 -7.21 -37.16
N GLN A 97 47.82 -7.70 -38.15
CA GLN A 97 46.35 -7.73 -38.07
C GLN A 97 45.85 -8.62 -36.93
N HIS A 98 46.51 -9.75 -36.71
CA HIS A 98 46.18 -10.65 -35.60
C HIS A 98 46.48 -9.99 -34.23
N GLU A 99 47.68 -9.36 -34.08
CA GLU A 99 48.04 -8.64 -32.86
C GLU A 99 47.08 -7.46 -32.56
N VAL A 100 46.69 -6.67 -33.58
CA VAL A 100 45.73 -5.57 -33.41
C VAL A 100 44.34 -6.11 -33.02
N THR A 101 43.94 -7.25 -33.55
CA THR A 101 42.65 -7.89 -33.20
C THR A 101 42.67 -8.42 -31.76
N ASP A 102 43.75 -9.05 -31.36
CA ASP A 102 43.96 -9.53 -30.00
C ASP A 102 44.05 -8.38 -28.98
N LEU A 103 44.77 -7.31 -29.33
CA LEU A 103 44.84 -6.10 -28.49
C LEU A 103 43.49 -5.42 -28.31
N LYS A 104 42.66 -5.38 -29.37
CA LYS A 104 41.28 -4.86 -29.31
C LYS A 104 40.42 -5.73 -28.40
N ALA A 105 40.53 -7.06 -28.49
CA ALA A 105 39.78 -7.99 -27.62
C ALA A 105 40.19 -7.87 -26.14
N VAL A 106 41.51 -7.76 -25.86
CA VAL A 106 42.04 -7.53 -24.50
C VAL A 106 41.60 -6.18 -23.97
N THR A 107 41.61 -5.13 -24.79
CA THR A 107 41.18 -3.79 -24.39
C THR A 107 39.69 -3.76 -24.09
N ALA A 108 38.84 -4.40 -24.90
CA ALA A 108 37.43 -4.50 -24.68
C ALA A 108 37.10 -5.23 -23.35
N ASN A 109 37.74 -6.38 -23.15
CA ASN A 109 37.56 -7.15 -21.87
C ASN A 109 38.04 -6.36 -20.63
N THR A 110 39.10 -5.54 -20.80
CA THR A 110 39.63 -4.70 -19.71
C THR A 110 38.69 -3.52 -19.42
N VAL A 111 38.10 -2.93 -20.44
CA VAL A 111 37.09 -1.85 -20.28
C VAL A 111 35.84 -2.39 -19.62
N ASP A 112 35.34 -3.55 -20.03
CA ASP A 112 34.19 -4.19 -19.41
C ASP A 112 34.47 -4.56 -17.93
N GLY A 113 35.65 -5.07 -17.64
CA GLY A 113 36.09 -5.35 -16.27
C GLY A 113 36.21 -4.09 -15.40
N LEU A 114 36.68 -2.97 -15.98
CA LEU A 114 36.74 -1.66 -15.32
C LEU A 114 35.34 -1.09 -15.05
N GLN A 115 34.43 -1.18 -16.01
CA GLN A 115 33.06 -0.73 -15.84
C GLN A 115 32.34 -1.55 -14.75
N ASP A 116 32.52 -2.86 -14.74
CA ASP A 116 31.95 -3.72 -13.69
C ASP A 116 32.57 -3.39 -12.30
N THR A 117 33.86 -3.13 -12.25
CA THR A 117 34.56 -2.73 -11.00
C THR A 117 34.10 -1.35 -10.54
N GLN A 118 33.98 -0.35 -11.45
CA GLN A 118 33.44 0.97 -11.13
C GLN A 118 32.02 0.91 -10.62
N LYS A 119 31.17 0.08 -11.25
CA LYS A 119 29.80 -0.14 -10.79
C LYS A 119 29.79 -0.77 -9.39
N ARG A 120 30.63 -1.77 -9.13
CA ARG A 120 30.75 -2.41 -7.80
C ARG A 120 31.27 -1.44 -6.73
N VAL A 121 32.19 -0.55 -7.07
CA VAL A 121 32.69 0.51 -6.17
C VAL A 121 31.59 1.55 -5.91
N SER A 122 30.92 2.01 -6.96
CA SER A 122 29.77 2.92 -6.84
C SER A 122 28.64 2.32 -5.99
N ASP A 123 28.36 1.03 -6.14
CA ASP A 123 27.38 0.32 -5.31
C ASP A 123 27.84 0.20 -3.85
N LEU A 124 29.14 0.07 -3.59
CA LEU A 124 29.71 0.05 -2.23
C LEU A 124 29.77 1.43 -1.58
N GLU A 125 29.93 2.48 -2.37
CA GLU A 125 29.91 3.88 -1.95
C GLU A 125 28.49 4.46 -1.88
N SER A 126 27.50 3.72 -2.34
CA SER A 126 26.10 4.14 -2.23
C SER A 126 25.72 4.31 -0.76
N PRO A 127 25.47 5.55 -0.29
CA PRO A 127 25.08 5.78 1.09
C PRO A 127 23.71 5.19 1.44
N LEU A 128 23.03 4.59 0.46
CA LEU A 128 21.65 4.12 0.50
C LEU A 128 21.52 2.63 0.78
N ALA A 129 22.62 1.86 0.75
CA ALA A 129 22.56 0.40 0.89
C ALA A 129 23.67 -0.14 1.81
N LEU A 130 23.31 -1.15 2.60
CA LEU A 130 24.22 -1.90 3.43
C LEU A 130 24.51 -3.25 2.76
N HIS A 131 25.79 -3.60 2.56
CA HIS A 131 26.18 -4.85 1.94
C HIS A 131 26.68 -5.84 3.02
N PHE A 132 26.03 -6.99 3.10
CA PHE A 132 26.40 -8.04 4.07
C PHE A 132 26.33 -9.42 3.43
N LYS A 133 27.46 -10.11 3.37
CA LYS A 133 27.56 -11.51 2.85
C LYS A 133 26.86 -11.72 1.50
N GLY A 134 27.03 -10.78 0.55
CA GLY A 134 26.42 -10.85 -0.78
C GLY A 134 24.94 -10.46 -0.84
N ILE A 135 24.38 -9.96 0.25
CA ILE A 135 23.04 -9.38 0.32
C ILE A 135 23.16 -7.86 0.41
N THR A 136 22.37 -7.16 -0.38
CA THR A 136 22.19 -5.71 -0.32
C THR A 136 20.95 -5.39 0.48
N LEU A 137 21.08 -4.63 1.57
CA LEU A 137 19.99 -4.14 2.41
C LEU A 137 19.79 -2.65 2.13
N THR A 138 18.61 -2.30 1.64
CA THR A 138 18.24 -0.92 1.36
C THR A 138 17.16 -0.48 2.35
N PRO A 139 17.52 0.32 3.37
CA PRO A 139 16.52 0.96 4.21
C PRO A 139 15.73 2.00 3.43
N GLY A 140 14.54 2.33 3.89
CA GLY A 140 13.70 3.32 3.25
C GLY A 140 12.55 3.74 4.16
N GLY A 141 11.73 4.66 3.66
CA GLY A 141 10.59 5.15 4.40
C GLY A 141 10.54 6.68 4.45
N PHE A 142 9.70 7.20 5.32
CA PHE A 142 9.62 8.64 5.58
C PHE A 142 9.09 8.91 6.97
N ILE A 143 9.46 10.05 7.51
CA ILE A 143 8.88 10.64 8.72
C ILE A 143 7.89 11.70 8.28
N ALA A 144 6.67 11.68 8.85
CA ALA A 144 5.58 12.59 8.52
C ALA A 144 5.13 13.40 9.75
N ALA A 145 4.82 14.66 9.52
CA ALA A 145 4.05 15.50 10.43
C ALA A 145 2.91 16.12 9.62
N GLU A 146 1.68 15.76 9.95
CA GLU A 146 0.52 16.03 9.11
C GLU A 146 -0.61 16.61 9.92
N THR A 147 -1.45 17.41 9.29
CA THR A 147 -2.68 17.92 9.90
C THR A 147 -3.85 17.68 8.98
N VAL A 148 -5.03 17.56 9.59
CA VAL A 148 -6.31 17.55 8.88
C VAL A 148 -7.31 18.43 9.63
N TRP A 149 -8.06 19.22 8.88
CA TRP A 149 -9.24 19.93 9.36
C TRP A 149 -10.46 19.51 8.56
N ARG A 150 -11.58 19.25 9.27
CA ARG A 150 -12.87 18.88 8.70
C ARG A 150 -13.99 19.71 9.33
N PRO A 151 -14.98 20.21 8.56
CA PRO A 151 -16.16 20.88 9.12
C PRO A 151 -17.12 19.93 9.85
N HIS A 152 -17.03 18.61 9.60
CA HIS A 152 -17.83 17.60 10.28
C HIS A 152 -16.92 16.55 10.91
N ALA A 153 -17.14 16.25 12.20
CA ALA A 153 -16.26 15.37 12.95
C ALA A 153 -16.46 13.89 12.54
N THR A 154 -15.36 13.22 12.30
CA THR A 154 -15.31 11.76 12.07
C THR A 154 -14.63 10.99 13.20
N PHE A 155 -13.95 11.71 14.11
CA PHE A 155 -13.15 11.17 15.23
C PHE A 155 -12.07 10.17 14.79
N SER A 156 -11.46 10.39 13.64
CA SER A 156 -10.59 9.40 12.99
C SER A 156 -9.16 9.87 12.70
N ASP A 157 -8.75 11.01 13.25
CA ASP A 157 -7.41 11.58 13.08
C ASP A 157 -7.10 11.81 11.57
N ILE A 158 -5.87 11.52 11.11
CA ILE A 158 -5.47 11.67 9.71
C ILE A 158 -6.20 10.69 8.76
N ASN A 159 -6.78 9.64 9.31
CA ASN A 159 -7.58 8.68 8.54
C ASN A 159 -8.92 9.31 8.13
N THR A 160 -9.36 9.04 6.91
CA THR A 160 -10.67 9.51 6.42
C THR A 160 -11.58 8.31 6.14
N PRO A 161 -12.37 7.83 7.12
CA PRO A 161 -13.27 6.70 6.88
C PRO A 161 -14.42 7.13 5.98
N LEU A 162 -14.24 7.04 4.66
CA LEU A 162 -15.09 7.60 3.61
C LEU A 162 -16.57 7.23 3.77
N ASN A 163 -16.85 6.01 4.22
CA ASN A 163 -18.21 5.52 4.48
C ASN A 163 -18.78 5.95 5.85
N SER A 164 -18.03 6.70 6.63
CA SER A 164 -18.45 7.18 7.97
C SER A 164 -18.68 8.69 8.03
N ILE A 165 -18.55 9.40 6.93
CA ILE A 165 -18.90 10.83 6.86
C ILE A 165 -20.33 11.00 7.38
N PRO A 166 -20.56 11.84 8.41
CA PRO A 166 -21.82 11.89 9.11
C PRO A 166 -22.92 12.54 8.28
N PHE A 167 -24.08 11.91 8.24
CA PHE A 167 -25.30 12.58 7.74
C PHE A 167 -25.77 13.65 8.72
N SER A 168 -26.56 14.62 8.25
CA SER A 168 -26.98 15.77 9.03
C SER A 168 -27.76 15.46 10.33
N GLY A 169 -28.28 14.24 10.48
CA GLY A 169 -28.90 13.76 11.69
C GLY A 169 -27.91 13.29 12.76
N ALA A 170 -26.62 13.21 12.48
CA ALA A 170 -25.60 12.86 13.44
C ALA A 170 -25.09 14.10 14.19
N ALA A 171 -24.86 13.98 15.51
CA ALA A 171 -24.29 15.08 16.30
C ALA A 171 -22.93 15.51 15.76
N GLN A 172 -22.10 14.58 15.26
CA GLN A 172 -20.81 14.85 14.62
C GLN A 172 -20.88 15.81 13.42
N ALA A 173 -22.02 15.86 12.72
CA ALA A 173 -22.22 16.77 11.60
C ALA A 173 -22.39 18.24 12.05
N ARG A 174 -22.34 18.52 13.37
CA ARG A 174 -22.59 19.84 13.96
C ARG A 174 -21.34 20.58 14.41
N PHE A 175 -20.19 19.92 14.42
CA PHE A 175 -18.94 20.54 14.84
C PHE A 175 -17.74 20.08 14.01
N SER A 176 -16.80 20.99 13.83
CA SER A 176 -15.57 20.74 13.12
C SER A 176 -14.55 20.02 14.00
N GLU A 177 -13.57 19.40 13.35
CA GLU A 177 -12.43 18.77 14.03
C GLU A 177 -11.10 19.18 13.40
N PHE A 178 -10.07 19.17 14.22
CA PHE A 178 -8.68 19.35 13.79
C PHE A 178 -7.81 18.32 14.49
N TYR A 179 -6.96 17.65 13.71
CA TYR A 179 -5.97 16.71 14.21
C TYR A 179 -4.59 16.96 13.62
N GLY A 180 -3.56 16.80 14.47
CA GLY A 180 -2.18 16.64 14.04
C GLY A 180 -1.75 15.19 14.22
N SER A 181 -0.99 14.64 13.28
CA SER A 181 -0.61 13.23 13.29
C SER A 181 0.75 12.97 12.65
N GLY A 182 1.51 12.05 13.25
CA GLY A 182 2.72 11.46 12.65
C GLY A 182 2.53 10.01 12.22
N ARG A 183 1.31 9.48 12.29
CA ARG A 183 1.01 8.04 12.14
C ARG A 183 1.25 7.49 10.75
N GLN A 184 1.29 8.31 9.72
CA GLN A 184 1.64 7.89 8.37
C GLN A 184 3.13 7.66 8.17
N SER A 185 3.98 8.08 9.13
CA SER A 185 5.41 7.77 9.11
C SER A 185 5.63 6.29 8.84
N ARG A 186 6.59 6.01 7.95
CA ARG A 186 6.79 4.67 7.39
C ARG A 186 8.24 4.28 7.47
N LEU A 187 8.49 3.03 7.79
CA LEU A 187 9.81 2.42 7.74
C LEU A 187 9.76 1.19 6.85
N SER A 188 10.80 0.97 6.07
CA SER A 188 10.91 -0.20 5.21
C SER A 188 12.35 -0.68 5.08
N MET A 189 12.50 -1.95 4.70
CA MET A 189 13.77 -2.58 4.39
C MET A 189 13.58 -3.50 3.20
N LEU A 190 14.39 -3.31 2.16
CA LEU A 190 14.51 -4.23 1.03
C LEU A 190 15.83 -4.99 1.14
N ALA A 191 15.77 -6.31 1.16
CA ALA A 191 16.91 -7.19 1.08
C ALA A 191 16.96 -7.83 -0.31
N GLN A 192 18.11 -7.75 -0.99
CA GLN A 192 18.29 -8.32 -2.32
C GLN A 192 19.58 -9.15 -2.37
N GLY A 193 19.54 -10.25 -3.10
CA GLY A 193 20.68 -11.13 -3.28
C GLY A 193 20.51 -12.02 -4.52
N LYS A 194 21.51 -12.84 -4.78
CA LYS A 194 21.47 -13.80 -5.89
C LYS A 194 21.79 -15.20 -5.38
N TRP A 195 21.08 -16.18 -5.90
CA TRP A 195 21.38 -17.60 -5.76
C TRP A 195 21.55 -18.21 -7.16
N GLY A 196 22.79 -18.38 -7.59
CA GLY A 196 23.09 -18.70 -8.97
C GLY A 196 22.54 -17.62 -9.92
N THR A 197 21.67 -18.01 -10.84
CA THR A 197 20.98 -17.10 -11.79
C THR A 197 19.67 -16.53 -11.28
N THR A 198 19.24 -16.95 -10.07
CA THR A 198 17.97 -16.52 -9.46
C THR A 198 18.17 -15.27 -8.62
N ASN A 199 17.38 -14.24 -8.86
CA ASN A 199 17.34 -13.04 -8.02
C ASN A 199 16.42 -13.28 -6.83
N LEU A 200 16.92 -13.09 -5.62
CA LEU A 200 16.16 -13.19 -4.39
C LEU A 200 15.87 -11.80 -3.84
N ALA A 201 14.67 -11.57 -3.33
CA ALA A 201 14.33 -10.35 -2.63
C ALA A 201 13.43 -10.64 -1.43
N GLY A 202 13.60 -9.86 -0.38
CA GLY A 202 12.69 -9.80 0.76
C GLY A 202 12.37 -8.35 1.07
N TYR A 203 11.14 -8.06 1.43
CA TYR A 203 10.71 -6.70 1.75
C TYR A 203 9.86 -6.67 3.01
N PHE A 204 10.14 -5.69 3.84
CA PHE A 204 9.37 -5.37 5.03
C PHE A 204 8.98 -3.89 5.02
N GLU A 205 7.72 -3.58 5.36
CA GLU A 205 7.22 -2.21 5.46
C GLU A 205 6.23 -2.11 6.63
N THR A 206 6.36 -1.05 7.43
CA THR A 206 5.49 -0.75 8.57
C THR A 206 5.13 0.73 8.63
N ASP A 207 3.98 1.07 9.23
CA ASP A 207 3.57 2.42 9.63
C ASP A 207 2.97 2.41 11.06
N PHE A 208 2.49 3.56 11.55
CA PHE A 208 1.89 3.70 12.87
C PHE A 208 0.36 3.89 12.83
N LEU A 209 -0.29 3.53 11.73
CA LEU A 209 -1.75 3.56 11.62
C LEU A 209 -2.45 2.35 12.27
N GLY A 210 -1.70 1.53 13.01
CA GLY A 210 -2.24 0.48 13.85
C GLY A 210 -2.88 1.04 15.12
N VAL A 211 -3.87 0.30 15.66
CA VAL A 211 -4.57 0.63 16.90
C VAL A 211 -4.46 -0.56 17.85
N GLY A 212 -3.89 -0.33 19.02
CA GLY A 212 -3.85 -1.29 20.14
C GLY A 212 -4.61 -0.75 21.35
N THR A 213 -4.71 -1.54 22.40
CA THR A 213 -5.42 -1.17 23.65
C THR A 213 -4.83 0.07 24.33
N THR A 214 -3.55 0.35 24.11
CA THR A 214 -2.85 1.52 24.66
C THR A 214 -2.85 2.73 23.72
N SER A 215 -3.36 2.58 22.49
CA SER A 215 -3.34 3.65 21.49
C SER A 215 -4.35 4.74 21.82
N ASN A 216 -3.89 5.98 22.01
CA ASN A 216 -4.72 7.12 22.35
C ASN A 216 -4.02 8.45 22.04
N ASN A 217 -4.78 9.55 22.07
CA ASN A 217 -4.30 10.93 21.85
C ASN A 217 -4.25 11.75 23.15
N ASN A 218 -4.40 11.16 24.34
CA ASN A 218 -4.56 11.93 25.56
C ASN A 218 -3.29 12.67 25.95
N GLN A 219 -2.21 11.95 26.25
CA GLN A 219 -0.95 12.55 26.69
C GLN A 219 0.23 12.24 25.79
N SER A 220 0.35 11.00 25.32
CA SER A 220 1.54 10.50 24.65
C SER A 220 1.34 10.18 23.17
N ASN A 221 0.13 10.27 22.63
CA ASN A 221 -0.20 9.84 21.26
C ASN A 221 0.38 8.46 20.94
N SER A 222 0.22 7.51 21.86
CA SER A 222 0.77 6.15 21.76
C SER A 222 0.05 5.34 20.71
N TYR A 223 0.74 5.01 19.64
CA TYR A 223 0.24 4.15 18.56
C TYR A 223 1.19 2.99 18.30
N VAL A 224 0.63 1.87 17.87
CA VAL A 224 1.40 0.67 17.57
C VAL A 224 1.77 0.60 16.10
N MET A 225 2.91 -0.04 15.83
CA MET A 225 3.33 -0.34 14.46
C MET A 225 2.34 -1.32 13.81
N ARG A 226 2.00 -1.05 12.56
CA ARG A 226 1.18 -1.90 11.71
C ARG A 226 2.03 -2.50 10.59
N GLN A 227 2.01 -3.81 10.45
CA GLN A 227 2.57 -4.48 9.27
C GLN A 227 1.81 -4.04 8.03
N ARG A 228 2.52 -3.45 7.08
CA ARG A 228 1.96 -3.07 5.76
C ARG A 228 2.24 -4.16 4.75
N GLN A 229 3.50 -4.50 4.58
CA GLN A 229 3.97 -5.54 3.69
C GLN A 229 5.07 -6.35 4.37
N ILE A 230 5.07 -7.65 4.12
CA ILE A 230 6.17 -8.56 4.43
C ILE A 230 6.10 -9.71 3.44
N TRP A 231 7.07 -9.80 2.54
CA TRP A 231 7.09 -10.81 1.50
C TRP A 231 8.50 -11.22 1.10
N GLY A 232 8.61 -12.45 0.58
CA GLY A 232 9.80 -12.98 -0.06
C GLY A 232 9.53 -13.30 -1.52
N GLN A 233 10.54 -13.11 -2.38
CA GLN A 233 10.42 -13.25 -3.83
C GLN A 233 11.64 -13.94 -4.41
N ALA A 234 11.39 -14.81 -5.41
CA ALA A 234 12.40 -15.40 -6.28
C ALA A 234 12.07 -15.08 -7.75
N GLY A 235 13.00 -14.39 -8.43
CA GLY A 235 12.90 -14.03 -9.84
C GLY A 235 13.90 -14.82 -10.68
N PHE A 236 13.41 -15.56 -11.67
CA PHE A 236 14.20 -16.43 -12.54
C PHE A 236 14.61 -15.73 -13.83
N HIS A 237 15.77 -16.10 -14.38
CA HIS A 237 16.31 -15.50 -15.61
C HIS A 237 15.38 -15.59 -16.83
N ASN A 238 14.47 -16.57 -16.85
CA ASN A 238 13.50 -16.75 -17.92
C ASN A 238 12.25 -15.86 -17.77
N GLY A 239 12.25 -14.89 -16.83
CA GLY A 239 11.18 -13.91 -16.63
C GLY A 239 10.02 -14.38 -15.75
N TRP A 240 10.09 -15.55 -15.11
CA TRP A 240 9.17 -15.96 -14.07
C TRP A 240 9.57 -15.34 -12.73
N THR A 241 8.57 -14.94 -11.96
CA THR A 241 8.77 -14.46 -10.58
C THR A 241 7.70 -15.09 -9.68
N VAL A 242 8.13 -15.55 -8.52
CA VAL A 242 7.27 -16.14 -7.49
C VAL A 242 7.41 -15.30 -6.22
N THR A 243 6.30 -14.88 -5.64
CA THR A 243 6.26 -14.08 -4.41
C THR A 243 5.28 -14.69 -3.43
N GLY A 244 5.67 -14.76 -2.15
CA GLY A 244 4.79 -15.18 -1.05
C GLY A 244 4.88 -14.22 0.12
N GLY A 245 3.74 -13.94 0.77
CA GLY A 245 3.65 -13.05 1.92
C GLY A 245 2.54 -12.03 1.81
N GLN A 246 2.55 -11.03 2.70
CA GLN A 246 1.61 -9.91 2.61
C GLN A 246 2.19 -8.84 1.68
N MET A 247 1.47 -8.58 0.59
CA MET A 247 1.86 -7.62 -0.45
C MET A 247 0.63 -6.87 -0.96
N TRP A 248 0.83 -5.88 -1.81
CA TRP A 248 -0.29 -5.29 -2.52
C TRP A 248 -1.03 -6.36 -3.33
N SER A 249 -2.37 -6.30 -3.31
CA SER A 249 -3.19 -7.15 -4.16
C SER A 249 -2.82 -6.98 -5.63
N LEU A 250 -2.92 -8.04 -6.40
CA LEU A 250 -2.73 -7.96 -7.85
C LEU A 250 -3.79 -7.08 -8.54
N VAL A 251 -4.91 -6.80 -7.88
CA VAL A 251 -5.94 -5.84 -8.35
C VAL A 251 -5.42 -4.41 -8.37
N THR A 252 -4.54 -4.04 -7.43
CA THR A 252 -4.00 -2.67 -7.33
C THR A 252 -3.25 -2.28 -8.59
N GLU A 253 -3.51 -1.07 -9.09
CA GLU A 253 -2.85 -0.49 -10.25
C GLU A 253 -1.33 -0.39 -10.08
N THR A 254 -0.58 -0.68 -11.14
CA THR A 254 0.88 -0.48 -11.19
C THR A 254 1.26 0.62 -12.18
N LYS A 255 2.45 1.21 -12.02
CA LYS A 255 3.01 2.22 -12.95
C LYS A 255 3.68 1.57 -14.15
N LYS A 256 4.16 0.34 -13.98
CA LYS A 256 4.87 -0.42 -15.01
C LYS A 256 4.92 -1.89 -14.66
N GLY A 257 4.58 -2.76 -15.62
CA GLY A 257 4.61 -4.21 -15.45
C GLY A 257 3.75 -4.70 -14.29
N LEU A 258 4.14 -5.80 -13.66
CA LEU A 258 3.46 -6.39 -12.50
C LEU A 258 4.42 -6.69 -11.34
N ASP A 259 5.56 -6.03 -11.31
CA ASP A 259 6.56 -6.25 -10.27
C ASP A 259 6.12 -5.60 -8.95
N ASN A 260 6.46 -6.22 -7.83
CA ASN A 260 6.21 -5.64 -6.51
C ASN A 260 6.95 -4.30 -6.37
N ARG A 261 6.37 -3.36 -5.64
CA ARG A 261 6.85 -1.99 -5.42
C ARG A 261 6.76 -1.07 -6.65
N THR A 262 5.96 -1.44 -7.65
CA THR A 262 5.64 -0.59 -8.80
C THR A 262 4.21 -0.05 -8.76
N GLU A 263 3.51 -0.21 -7.65
CA GLU A 263 2.13 0.22 -7.49
C GLU A 263 1.98 1.73 -7.67
N ALA A 264 0.95 2.12 -8.39
CA ALA A 264 0.60 3.50 -8.72
C ALA A 264 -0.19 4.18 -7.59
N THR A 265 0.38 4.21 -6.38
CA THR A 265 -0.31 4.82 -5.23
C THR A 265 -0.52 6.32 -5.45
N PRO A 266 -1.71 6.88 -5.15
CA PRO A 266 -2.00 8.30 -5.27
C PRO A 266 -1.02 9.19 -4.49
N LEU A 267 -0.75 10.38 -5.00
CA LEU A 267 0.11 11.38 -4.34
C LEU A 267 -0.57 12.11 -3.18
N GLN A 268 -1.84 11.81 -2.91
CA GLN A 268 -2.59 12.40 -1.80
C GLN A 268 -1.85 12.26 -0.47
N ILE A 269 -2.04 13.23 0.43
CA ILE A 269 -1.50 13.16 1.79
C ILE A 269 -2.07 11.95 2.52
N ASP A 270 -3.36 11.69 2.39
CA ASP A 270 -4.07 10.52 2.93
C ASP A 270 -4.34 9.46 1.85
N ALA A 271 -3.36 9.10 1.07
CA ALA A 271 -3.45 8.24 -0.12
C ALA A 271 -4.26 6.94 0.07
N GLN A 272 -4.33 6.40 1.29
CA GLN A 272 -5.15 5.24 1.62
C GLN A 272 -6.65 5.50 1.44
N TYR A 273 -7.09 6.75 1.48
CA TYR A 273 -8.50 7.15 1.48
C TYR A 273 -8.87 7.90 0.19
N THR A 274 -8.40 7.41 -0.94
CA THR A 274 -8.77 7.89 -2.28
C THR A 274 -9.94 7.06 -2.80
N ALA A 275 -11.12 7.65 -2.92
CA ALA A 275 -12.30 6.95 -3.41
C ALA A 275 -12.09 6.44 -4.85
N GLY A 276 -12.44 5.17 -5.08
CA GLY A 276 -12.29 4.53 -6.39
C GLY A 276 -10.91 3.91 -6.65
N PHE A 277 -9.94 4.03 -5.74
CA PHE A 277 -8.66 3.35 -5.84
C PHE A 277 -8.70 1.99 -5.13
N SER A 278 -8.07 0.97 -5.69
CA SER A 278 -7.96 -0.35 -5.04
C SER A 278 -6.77 -0.39 -4.09
N TRP A 279 -6.97 0.05 -2.85
CA TRP A 279 -5.95 0.04 -1.79
C TRP A 279 -6.01 -1.25 -0.98
N ALA A 280 -5.68 -2.36 -1.59
CA ALA A 280 -5.74 -3.66 -0.95
C ALA A 280 -4.35 -4.26 -0.78
N ARG A 281 -4.00 -4.66 0.46
CA ARG A 281 -2.80 -5.43 0.78
C ARG A 281 -3.24 -6.74 1.38
N GLN A 282 -2.92 -7.83 0.68
CA GLN A 282 -3.39 -9.16 1.03
C GLN A 282 -2.22 -10.09 1.31
N TYR A 283 -2.40 -10.98 2.26
CA TYR A 283 -1.52 -12.14 2.41
C TYR A 283 -1.85 -13.12 1.28
N GLY A 284 -0.83 -13.60 0.58
CA GLY A 284 -1.07 -14.47 -0.55
C GLY A 284 0.19 -15.00 -1.22
N PHE A 285 -0.05 -15.69 -2.33
CA PHE A 285 0.97 -16.21 -3.20
C PHE A 285 0.71 -15.73 -4.62
N ARG A 286 1.76 -15.22 -5.29
CA ARG A 286 1.69 -14.64 -6.63
C ARG A 286 2.75 -15.27 -7.52
N VAL A 287 2.36 -15.54 -8.75
CA VAL A 287 3.27 -15.90 -9.84
C VAL A 287 3.10 -14.89 -10.96
N THR A 288 4.20 -14.33 -11.44
CA THR A 288 4.19 -13.43 -12.61
C THR A 288 5.13 -13.94 -13.69
N LYS A 289 4.79 -13.66 -14.93
CA LYS A 289 5.63 -13.91 -16.10
C LYS A 289 5.81 -12.63 -16.88
N ASN A 290 7.06 -12.27 -17.12
CA ASN A 290 7.45 -11.12 -17.94
C ASN A 290 7.98 -11.60 -19.29
N TRP A 291 7.48 -11.03 -20.40
CA TRP A 291 7.98 -11.20 -21.74
C TRP A 291 8.59 -9.90 -22.26
N HIS A 292 9.91 -9.82 -22.22
CA HIS A 292 10.71 -8.71 -22.78
C HIS A 292 10.31 -7.31 -22.28
N ASN A 293 9.81 -7.18 -21.07
CA ASN A 293 9.30 -5.92 -20.50
C ASN A 293 8.21 -5.22 -21.34
N LYS A 294 7.43 -6.01 -22.10
CA LYS A 294 6.33 -5.52 -22.93
C LYS A 294 4.98 -6.11 -22.53
N VAL A 295 4.98 -7.35 -22.08
CA VAL A 295 3.78 -8.07 -21.66
C VAL A 295 4.06 -8.79 -20.36
N TRP A 296 3.15 -8.70 -19.41
CA TRP A 296 3.18 -9.44 -18.16
C TRP A 296 1.87 -10.20 -17.98
N LEU A 297 1.98 -11.37 -17.43
CA LEU A 297 0.86 -12.14 -16.90
C LEU A 297 1.10 -12.36 -15.42
N GLY A 298 0.11 -12.07 -14.58
CA GLY A 298 0.13 -12.31 -13.15
C GLY A 298 -1.07 -13.13 -12.70
N MET A 299 -0.83 -14.07 -11.82
CA MET A 299 -1.85 -14.86 -11.12
C MET A 299 -1.56 -14.79 -9.64
N SER A 300 -2.60 -14.56 -8.81
CA SER A 300 -2.47 -14.61 -7.36
C SER A 300 -3.63 -15.36 -6.71
N VAL A 301 -3.31 -15.96 -5.57
CA VAL A 301 -4.28 -16.44 -4.58
C VAL A 301 -4.09 -15.58 -3.34
N GLU A 302 -5.17 -14.92 -2.90
CA GLU A 302 -5.12 -13.88 -1.88
C GLU A 302 -6.07 -14.22 -0.72
N ASN A 303 -5.74 -13.74 0.48
CA ASN A 303 -6.55 -14.01 1.67
C ASN A 303 -7.96 -13.45 1.49
N ALA A 304 -8.96 -14.32 1.59
CA ALA A 304 -10.35 -13.96 1.47
C ALA A 304 -10.89 -13.32 2.76
N GLN A 305 -11.81 -12.38 2.59
CA GLN A 305 -12.61 -11.78 3.65
C GLN A 305 -13.95 -11.37 3.07
N THR A 306 -15.01 -11.38 3.89
CA THR A 306 -16.35 -10.99 3.48
C THR A 306 -16.82 -9.78 4.27
N LEU A 307 -17.13 -8.68 3.59
CA LEU A 307 -17.82 -7.55 4.19
C LEU A 307 -19.34 -7.73 4.00
N LEU A 308 -20.02 -8.07 5.08
CA LEU A 308 -21.48 -8.18 5.10
C LEU A 308 -22.11 -6.90 5.63
N THR A 309 -23.09 -6.38 4.93
CA THR A 309 -24.04 -5.39 5.46
C THR A 309 -25.45 -5.76 5.07
N ALA A 310 -26.32 -5.83 6.05
CA ALA A 310 -27.74 -6.05 5.84
C ALA A 310 -28.54 -5.44 7.01
N SER A 311 -29.78 -5.10 6.75
CA SER A 311 -30.75 -4.69 7.79
C SER A 311 -31.88 -5.72 7.85
N GLY A 312 -32.54 -5.80 9.00
CA GLY A 312 -33.60 -6.79 9.20
C GLY A 312 -33.10 -8.23 9.15
N ASN A 313 -31.86 -8.47 9.50
CA ASN A 313 -31.20 -9.77 9.33
C ASN A 313 -31.98 -10.90 9.98
N PRO A 314 -32.17 -12.03 9.29
CA PRO A 314 -32.55 -13.26 9.96
C PRO A 314 -31.45 -13.64 10.97
N THR A 315 -31.81 -14.30 12.04
CA THR A 315 -30.87 -14.73 13.09
C THR A 315 -30.37 -16.16 12.89
N ASN A 316 -30.70 -16.75 11.76
CA ASN A 316 -30.49 -18.17 11.43
C ASN A 316 -29.30 -18.41 10.51
N PHE A 317 -28.29 -17.57 10.54
CA PHE A 317 -27.07 -17.76 9.75
C PHE A 317 -25.82 -17.30 10.50
N LEU A 318 -24.67 -17.83 10.08
CA LEU A 318 -23.34 -17.46 10.58
C LEU A 318 -22.38 -17.34 9.41
N ILE A 319 -21.67 -16.22 9.33
CA ILE A 319 -20.60 -16.00 8.32
C ILE A 319 -19.20 -16.06 8.92
N GLY A 320 -19.08 -15.90 10.21
CA GLY A 320 -17.81 -15.86 10.94
C GLY A 320 -18.03 -15.43 12.37
N GLY A 321 -16.96 -15.02 13.03
CA GLY A 321 -17.00 -14.62 14.43
C GLY A 321 -15.87 -13.68 14.81
N PRO A 322 -15.88 -13.19 16.06
CA PRO A 322 -14.81 -12.38 16.59
C PRO A 322 -13.49 -13.15 16.61
N GLY A 323 -12.40 -12.42 16.62
CA GLY A 323 -11.07 -13.01 16.70
C GLY A 323 -10.89 -13.85 17.96
N THR A 324 -10.18 -14.96 17.82
CA THR A 324 -9.88 -15.91 18.89
C THR A 324 -8.37 -16.20 18.92
N GLY A 325 -7.93 -17.23 19.61
CA GLY A 325 -6.53 -17.63 19.61
C GLY A 325 -5.68 -16.95 20.69
N ALA A 326 -6.25 -16.80 21.90
CA ALA A 326 -5.55 -16.31 23.09
C ALA A 326 -4.85 -14.94 22.89
N GLY A 327 -5.52 -14.01 22.19
CA GLY A 327 -5.01 -12.68 21.93
C GLY A 327 -4.18 -12.52 20.64
N LEU A 328 -4.03 -13.58 19.85
CA LEU A 328 -3.36 -13.51 18.55
C LEU A 328 -4.17 -12.76 17.48
N TYR A 329 -5.49 -12.68 17.66
CA TYR A 329 -6.40 -11.98 16.76
C TYR A 329 -7.20 -10.91 17.50
N ASN A 330 -7.68 -9.91 16.75
CA ASN A 330 -8.50 -8.85 17.32
C ASN A 330 -9.88 -9.37 17.73
N LEU A 331 -10.15 -9.36 19.03
CA LEU A 331 -11.43 -9.81 19.61
C LEU A 331 -12.63 -8.92 19.22
N ASN A 332 -12.37 -7.68 18.78
CA ASN A 332 -13.40 -6.71 18.38
C ASN A 332 -13.66 -6.72 16.86
N ALA A 333 -12.94 -7.52 16.10
CA ALA A 333 -13.13 -7.66 14.65
C ALA A 333 -13.79 -9.01 14.33
N ASN A 334 -14.73 -9.00 13.39
CA ASN A 334 -15.32 -10.21 12.85
C ASN A 334 -14.48 -10.73 11.68
N TYR A 335 -14.15 -12.00 11.73
CA TYR A 335 -13.46 -12.73 10.67
C TYR A 335 -14.46 -13.63 9.96
N SER A 336 -14.52 -13.54 8.64
CA SER A 336 -15.37 -14.40 7.82
C SER A 336 -14.76 -15.79 7.65
N SER A 337 -15.62 -16.78 7.45
CA SER A 337 -15.23 -18.18 7.24
C SER A 337 -15.37 -18.55 5.76
N ASN A 338 -14.43 -18.11 4.95
CA ASN A 338 -14.39 -18.38 3.51
C ASN A 338 -13.89 -19.80 3.24
N ALA A 339 -14.38 -20.44 2.18
CA ALA A 339 -14.00 -21.82 1.83
C ALA A 339 -12.76 -21.87 0.95
N SER A 340 -12.49 -20.79 0.21
CA SER A 340 -11.33 -20.66 -0.67
C SER A 340 -10.73 -19.26 -0.61
N PRO A 341 -9.48 -19.07 -1.06
CA PRO A 341 -8.91 -17.74 -1.26
C PRO A 341 -9.63 -17.00 -2.39
N ASP A 342 -9.37 -15.70 -2.50
CA ASP A 342 -9.67 -14.93 -3.70
C ASP A 342 -8.65 -15.25 -4.78
N TYR A 343 -9.10 -15.33 -6.02
CA TYR A 343 -8.28 -15.59 -7.21
C TYR A 343 -8.24 -14.33 -8.07
N VAL A 344 -7.05 -13.88 -8.43
CA VAL A 344 -6.87 -12.74 -9.33
C VAL A 344 -5.99 -13.16 -10.52
N LEU A 345 -6.44 -12.80 -11.71
CA LEU A 345 -5.67 -12.90 -12.95
C LEU A 345 -5.52 -11.50 -13.54
N LYS A 346 -4.29 -11.12 -13.93
CA LYS A 346 -4.00 -9.80 -14.48
C LYS A 346 -3.00 -9.89 -15.62
N VAL A 347 -3.25 -9.11 -16.66
CA VAL A 347 -2.33 -8.91 -17.79
C VAL A 347 -1.98 -7.45 -17.87
N ALA A 348 -0.70 -7.14 -18.05
CA ALA A 348 -0.22 -5.78 -18.28
C ALA A 348 0.53 -5.67 -19.61
N PHE A 349 0.38 -4.52 -20.28
CA PHE A 349 0.97 -4.21 -21.59
C PHE A 349 1.72 -2.90 -21.56
N GLU A 350 2.94 -2.89 -22.12
CA GLU A 350 3.83 -1.74 -22.26
C GLU A 350 4.13 -1.47 -23.73
N PRO A 351 3.22 -0.87 -24.49
CA PRO A 351 3.43 -0.61 -25.93
C PRO A 351 4.41 0.53 -26.20
N GLY A 352 4.86 1.26 -25.17
CA GLY A 352 5.79 2.38 -25.26
C GLY A 352 5.14 3.77 -25.16
N PHE A 353 3.83 3.87 -25.40
CA PHE A 353 3.05 5.12 -25.29
C PHE A 353 2.10 5.14 -24.07
N GLY A 354 2.13 4.12 -23.23
CA GLY A 354 1.34 4.02 -22.02
C GLY A 354 1.51 2.67 -21.35
N HIS A 355 0.90 2.55 -20.17
CA HIS A 355 0.77 1.34 -19.40
C HIS A 355 -0.70 0.92 -19.36
N TYR A 356 -1.01 -0.34 -19.62
CA TYR A 356 -2.38 -0.84 -19.68
C TYR A 356 -2.48 -2.15 -18.91
N GLU A 357 -3.53 -2.29 -18.13
CA GLU A 357 -3.83 -3.50 -17.36
C GLU A 357 -5.27 -3.93 -17.57
N VAL A 358 -5.47 -5.24 -17.65
CA VAL A 358 -6.79 -5.87 -17.59
C VAL A 358 -6.74 -6.99 -16.57
N PHE A 359 -7.73 -7.07 -15.70
CA PHE A 359 -7.74 -8.08 -14.65
C PHE A 359 -9.15 -8.60 -14.35
N GLY A 360 -9.19 -9.80 -13.79
CA GLY A 360 -10.39 -10.43 -13.27
C GLY A 360 -10.15 -10.93 -11.86
N ILE A 361 -11.22 -10.96 -11.07
CA ILE A 361 -11.24 -11.44 -9.70
C ILE A 361 -12.40 -12.39 -9.48
N ALA A 362 -12.18 -13.45 -8.69
CA ALA A 362 -13.21 -14.37 -8.22
C ALA A 362 -13.04 -14.58 -6.72
N SER A 363 -14.16 -14.47 -5.98
CA SER A 363 -14.22 -14.61 -4.52
C SER A 363 -15.33 -15.56 -4.10
N ASP A 364 -15.06 -16.40 -3.09
CA ASP A 364 -16.04 -17.28 -2.47
C ASP A 364 -16.59 -16.65 -1.19
N PHE A 365 -17.91 -16.63 -1.06
CA PHE A 365 -18.62 -16.14 0.14
C PHE A 365 -19.37 -17.28 0.77
N ARG A 366 -18.98 -17.64 2.00
CA ARG A 366 -19.53 -18.80 2.70
C ARG A 366 -20.35 -18.39 3.91
N THR A 367 -21.48 -19.10 4.11
CA THR A 367 -22.32 -18.97 5.29
C THR A 367 -22.75 -20.35 5.78
N ARG A 368 -22.97 -20.46 7.07
CA ARG A 368 -23.66 -21.60 7.67
C ARG A 368 -25.09 -21.20 7.96
N ILE A 369 -26.06 -21.95 7.45
CA ILE A 369 -27.48 -21.70 7.55
C ILE A 369 -28.13 -22.69 8.52
N TYR A 370 -29.01 -22.18 9.36
CA TYR A 370 -29.79 -22.93 10.35
C TYR A 370 -31.28 -22.82 9.98
N PRO A 371 -31.80 -23.61 9.03
CA PRO A 371 -33.13 -23.41 8.45
C PRO A 371 -34.27 -23.58 9.44
N ASN A 372 -34.06 -24.39 10.45
CA ASN A 372 -35.08 -24.71 11.47
C ASN A 372 -34.93 -23.87 12.76
N ALA A 373 -33.90 -22.99 12.86
CA ALA A 373 -33.69 -22.15 14.02
C ALA A 373 -34.58 -20.91 13.99
N THR A 374 -35.16 -20.60 15.15
CA THR A 374 -35.83 -19.33 15.42
C THR A 374 -35.31 -18.78 16.76
N LEU A 375 -35.59 -17.50 17.05
CA LEU A 375 -35.25 -16.93 18.37
C LEU A 375 -35.90 -17.69 19.53
N ALA A 376 -37.11 -18.21 19.32
CA ALA A 376 -37.84 -19.00 20.33
C ALA A 376 -37.40 -20.48 20.42
N LYS A 377 -36.83 -21.01 19.33
CA LYS A 377 -36.36 -22.41 19.24
C LYS A 377 -35.01 -22.47 18.57
N PRO A 378 -33.91 -22.16 19.28
CA PRO A 378 -32.58 -22.32 18.75
C PRO A 378 -32.28 -23.81 18.52
N THR A 379 -31.93 -24.19 17.30
CA THR A 379 -31.58 -25.57 16.94
C THR A 379 -30.58 -25.59 15.77
N ALA A 380 -29.65 -26.52 15.80
CA ALA A 380 -28.76 -26.82 14.71
C ALA A 380 -29.25 -27.96 13.80
N ALA A 381 -30.47 -28.52 14.07
CA ALA A 381 -31.01 -29.57 13.24
C ALA A 381 -31.21 -29.12 11.78
N GLY A 382 -30.65 -29.87 10.85
CA GLY A 382 -30.69 -29.53 9.42
C GLY A 382 -29.75 -28.41 8.99
N ALA A 383 -28.82 -27.95 9.86
CA ALA A 383 -27.86 -26.90 9.50
C ALA A 383 -26.86 -27.37 8.42
N PHE A 384 -26.59 -26.51 7.46
CA PHE A 384 -25.67 -26.77 6.36
C PHE A 384 -24.86 -25.54 5.97
N ASN A 385 -23.77 -25.76 5.27
CA ASN A 385 -22.94 -24.67 4.73
C ASN A 385 -23.39 -24.38 3.29
N ASN A 386 -23.48 -23.09 2.96
CA ASN A 386 -23.75 -22.60 1.62
C ASN A 386 -22.63 -21.66 1.17
N SER A 387 -22.19 -21.80 -0.05
CA SER A 387 -21.21 -20.91 -0.70
C SER A 387 -21.81 -20.32 -1.96
N ILE A 388 -21.49 -19.05 -2.21
CA ILE A 388 -21.78 -18.37 -3.47
C ILE A 388 -20.50 -17.73 -4.01
N TRP A 389 -20.38 -17.65 -5.31
CA TRP A 389 -19.28 -16.96 -5.97
C TRP A 389 -19.68 -15.54 -6.34
N GLY A 390 -18.75 -14.61 -6.09
CA GLY A 390 -18.74 -13.27 -6.63
C GLY A 390 -17.46 -13.02 -7.43
N GLY A 391 -17.32 -11.84 -7.95
CA GLY A 391 -16.14 -11.42 -8.68
C GLY A 391 -16.42 -10.26 -9.60
N GLY A 392 -15.39 -9.84 -10.32
CA GLY A 392 -15.46 -8.68 -11.20
C GLY A 392 -14.35 -8.64 -12.22
N PHE A 393 -14.46 -7.65 -13.08
CA PHE A 393 -13.46 -7.30 -14.07
C PHE A 393 -13.08 -5.85 -13.94
N GLY A 394 -11.80 -5.56 -14.18
CA GLY A 394 -11.29 -4.22 -14.14
C GLY A 394 -10.18 -3.98 -15.17
N GLY A 395 -9.80 -2.74 -15.27
CA GLY A 395 -8.69 -2.33 -16.10
C GLY A 395 -8.14 -0.98 -15.66
N ASN A 396 -6.88 -0.79 -15.96
CA ASN A 396 -6.13 0.42 -15.67
C ASN A 396 -5.45 0.89 -16.95
N ALA A 397 -5.36 2.20 -17.13
CA ALA A 397 -4.57 2.77 -18.20
C ALA A 397 -3.87 4.04 -17.69
N ARG A 398 -2.59 4.18 -18.00
CA ARG A 398 -1.77 5.35 -17.64
C ARG A 398 -0.97 5.83 -18.84
N TRP A 399 -0.86 7.14 -18.96
CA TRP A 399 -0.12 7.80 -20.03
C TRP A 399 0.81 8.84 -19.46
N LEU A 400 2.01 8.92 -20.03
CA LEU A 400 3.02 9.91 -19.71
C LEU A 400 3.20 10.84 -20.93
N PHE A 401 2.98 12.13 -20.73
CA PHE A 401 3.06 13.14 -21.77
C PHE A 401 4.15 14.17 -21.46
N TYR A 402 4.49 14.96 -22.47
CA TYR A 402 5.33 16.13 -22.34
C TYR A 402 6.61 15.84 -21.56
N GLN A 403 7.48 14.99 -22.14
CA GLN A 403 8.75 14.55 -21.53
C GLN A 403 8.57 13.91 -20.14
N LYS A 404 7.45 13.24 -19.92
CA LYS A 404 7.06 12.57 -18.66
C LYS A 404 6.74 13.53 -17.50
N HIS A 405 6.50 14.81 -17.78
CA HIS A 405 6.07 15.75 -16.75
C HIS A 405 4.59 15.58 -16.40
N PHE A 406 3.74 15.21 -17.35
CA PHE A 406 2.33 14.92 -17.11
C PHE A 406 2.09 13.42 -17.11
N GLU A 407 1.41 12.96 -16.08
CA GLU A 407 0.91 11.60 -15.95
C GLU A 407 -0.61 11.65 -15.75
N THR A 408 -1.36 10.92 -16.54
CA THR A 408 -2.79 10.75 -16.36
C THR A 408 -3.14 9.28 -16.32
N GLY A 409 -4.12 8.92 -15.53
CA GLY A 409 -4.54 7.54 -15.36
C GLY A 409 -6.04 7.40 -15.20
N ILE A 410 -6.53 6.22 -15.51
CA ILE A 410 -7.89 5.79 -15.24
C ILE A 410 -7.87 4.37 -14.69
N HIS A 411 -8.61 4.16 -13.61
CA HIS A 411 -8.83 2.86 -12.98
C HIS A 411 -10.33 2.55 -12.99
N TYR A 412 -10.70 1.31 -13.26
CA TYR A 412 -12.06 0.82 -13.16
C TYR A 412 -12.07 -0.62 -12.65
N LEU A 413 -13.01 -0.92 -11.74
CA LEU A 413 -13.37 -2.28 -11.34
C LEU A 413 -14.88 -2.36 -11.16
N GLY A 414 -15.53 -3.31 -11.83
CA GLY A 414 -16.96 -3.57 -11.73
C GLY A 414 -17.28 -5.05 -11.58
N GLY A 415 -18.33 -5.38 -10.84
CA GLY A 415 -18.73 -6.76 -10.61
C GLY A 415 -19.78 -6.94 -9.52
N LYS A 416 -19.75 -8.13 -8.90
CA LYS A 416 -20.61 -8.46 -7.76
C LYS A 416 -19.75 -9.03 -6.63
N GLY A 417 -19.91 -8.49 -5.39
CA GLY A 417 -19.11 -8.96 -4.25
C GLY A 417 -17.67 -8.45 -4.28
N ILE A 418 -17.44 -7.22 -4.74
CA ILE A 418 -16.13 -6.61 -4.86
C ILE A 418 -15.99 -5.34 -4.00
N GLY A 419 -16.94 -5.04 -3.13
CA GLY A 419 -16.99 -3.81 -2.35
C GLY A 419 -15.74 -3.58 -1.49
N ARG A 420 -15.16 -4.64 -0.94
CA ARG A 420 -13.95 -4.56 -0.11
C ARG A 420 -12.68 -4.16 -0.86
N TYR A 421 -12.68 -4.23 -2.19
CA TYR A 421 -11.54 -3.79 -3.00
C TYR A 421 -11.51 -2.27 -3.22
N GLY A 422 -12.59 -1.57 -2.85
CA GLY A 422 -12.63 -0.11 -2.76
C GLY A 422 -12.15 0.41 -1.41
N ASN A 423 -11.85 1.70 -1.35
CA ASN A 423 -11.37 2.39 -0.13
C ASN A 423 -12.48 2.81 0.83
N SER A 424 -13.72 2.83 0.34
CA SER A 424 -14.88 3.23 1.15
C SER A 424 -15.38 2.13 2.08
N GLY A 425 -14.85 0.90 1.99
CA GLY A 425 -15.30 -0.21 2.80
C GLY A 425 -16.78 -0.56 2.58
N LEU A 426 -17.25 -0.47 1.33
CA LEU A 426 -18.60 -0.85 0.95
C LEU A 426 -18.76 -2.38 1.01
N PRO A 427 -19.98 -2.90 1.27
CA PRO A 427 -20.18 -4.33 1.44
C PRO A 427 -20.00 -5.14 0.16
N ASP A 428 -19.50 -6.37 0.32
CA ASP A 428 -19.46 -7.39 -0.72
C ASP A 428 -20.81 -8.07 -0.88
N VAL A 429 -21.45 -8.38 0.24
CA VAL A 429 -22.66 -9.21 0.25
C VAL A 429 -23.73 -8.64 1.21
N THR A 430 -24.95 -9.01 0.93
CA THR A 430 -26.09 -8.94 1.87
C THR A 430 -26.69 -10.33 2.05
N VAL A 431 -27.79 -10.46 2.78
CA VAL A 431 -28.50 -11.72 2.97
C VAL A 431 -29.96 -11.60 2.54
N ASP A 432 -30.52 -12.73 2.12
CA ASP A 432 -31.97 -12.88 1.92
C ASP A 432 -32.68 -13.28 3.23
N PRO A 433 -34.02 -13.32 3.26
CA PRO A 433 -34.79 -13.68 4.46
C PRO A 433 -34.52 -15.07 5.02
N ASN A 434 -33.89 -15.95 4.28
CA ASN A 434 -33.55 -17.32 4.69
C ASN A 434 -32.09 -17.45 5.14
N GLY A 435 -31.30 -16.34 5.15
CA GLY A 435 -29.90 -16.34 5.55
C GLY A 435 -28.91 -16.66 4.43
N TYR A 436 -29.34 -16.82 3.19
CA TYR A 436 -28.42 -16.98 2.07
C TYR A 436 -27.76 -15.68 1.71
N GLN A 437 -26.47 -15.71 1.52
CA GLN A 437 -25.73 -14.54 1.04
C GLN A 437 -26.10 -14.20 -0.42
N LYS A 438 -26.06 -12.90 -0.72
CA LYS A 438 -26.25 -12.36 -2.08
C LYS A 438 -25.14 -11.35 -2.37
N ALA A 439 -24.34 -11.63 -3.37
CA ALA A 439 -23.29 -10.73 -3.82
C ALA A 439 -23.90 -9.44 -4.39
N LEU A 440 -23.46 -8.30 -3.86
CA LEU A 440 -23.97 -6.97 -4.25
C LEU A 440 -23.26 -6.49 -5.51
N PRO A 441 -23.98 -5.93 -6.49
CA PRO A 441 -23.36 -5.23 -7.61
C PRO A 441 -22.55 -4.04 -7.09
N ALA A 442 -21.33 -3.89 -7.55
CA ALA A 442 -20.47 -2.77 -7.16
C ALA A 442 -19.61 -2.30 -8.33
N ASN A 443 -19.30 -1.01 -8.33
CA ASN A 443 -18.41 -0.37 -9.30
C ASN A 443 -17.54 0.65 -8.58
N GLN A 444 -16.30 0.77 -9.03
CA GLN A 444 -15.39 1.82 -8.61
C GLN A 444 -14.64 2.37 -9.82
N VAL A 445 -14.35 3.66 -9.79
CA VAL A 445 -13.63 4.37 -10.83
C VAL A 445 -12.76 5.45 -10.22
N LEU A 446 -11.57 5.65 -10.76
CA LEU A 446 -10.68 6.75 -10.41
C LEU A 446 -10.06 7.30 -11.70
N ALA A 447 -10.08 8.62 -11.84
CA ALA A 447 -9.29 9.35 -12.81
C ALA A 447 -8.20 10.15 -12.08
N SER A 448 -6.99 10.17 -12.61
CA SER A 448 -5.85 10.87 -12.05
C SER A 448 -5.19 11.79 -13.06
N LEU A 449 -4.72 12.93 -12.58
CA LEU A 449 -3.86 13.84 -13.31
C LEU A 449 -2.73 14.28 -12.37
N GLU A 450 -1.49 14.04 -12.78
CA GLU A 450 -0.30 14.39 -12.02
C GLU A 450 0.65 15.19 -12.90
N TRP A 451 1.25 16.23 -12.34
CA TRP A 451 2.33 16.97 -12.96
C TRP A 451 3.57 16.92 -12.08
N HIS A 452 4.69 16.54 -12.64
CA HIS A 452 5.94 16.31 -11.94
C HIS A 452 7.04 17.25 -12.44
N SER A 453 7.75 17.83 -11.48
CA SER A 453 9.00 18.55 -11.74
C SER A 453 10.03 18.29 -10.62
N PRO A 454 11.27 18.71 -10.78
CA PRO A 454 12.28 18.52 -9.73
C PRO A 454 11.89 19.11 -8.36
N LYS A 455 11.16 20.24 -8.35
CA LYS A 455 10.78 20.96 -7.12
C LYS A 455 9.31 20.81 -6.74
N TRP A 456 8.44 20.49 -7.68
CA TRP A 456 6.99 20.48 -7.45
C TRP A 456 6.35 19.24 -8.04
N ASP A 457 5.37 18.70 -7.33
CA ASP A 457 4.36 17.81 -7.89
C ASP A 457 2.99 18.46 -7.64
N PHE A 458 2.15 18.50 -8.65
CA PHE A 458 0.73 18.86 -8.54
C PHE A 458 -0.10 17.65 -8.91
N TYR A 459 -1.23 17.49 -8.26
CA TYR A 459 -2.11 16.37 -8.54
C TYR A 459 -3.58 16.74 -8.41
N GLY A 460 -4.40 16.03 -9.18
CA GLY A 460 -5.84 16.04 -9.12
C GLY A 460 -6.38 14.63 -9.31
N TYR A 461 -7.32 14.24 -8.46
CA TYR A 461 -7.98 12.94 -8.51
C TYR A 461 -9.49 13.16 -8.47
N GLY A 462 -10.21 12.39 -9.28
CA GLY A 462 -11.66 12.31 -9.24
C GLY A 462 -12.07 10.86 -9.25
N GLY A 463 -12.71 10.40 -8.19
CA GLY A 463 -13.07 8.99 -8.07
C GLY A 463 -14.39 8.76 -7.36
N GLY A 464 -14.87 7.53 -7.44
CA GLY A 464 -16.08 7.15 -6.76
C GLY A 464 -16.29 5.66 -6.69
N GLU A 465 -17.09 5.28 -5.72
CA GLU A 465 -17.48 3.92 -5.44
C GLU A 465 -18.99 3.86 -5.28
N TYR A 466 -19.57 2.82 -5.86
CA TYR A 466 -21.01 2.59 -5.86
C TYR A 466 -21.28 1.13 -5.51
N VAL A 467 -22.30 0.90 -4.68
CA VAL A 467 -22.84 -0.42 -4.42
C VAL A 467 -24.34 -0.45 -4.69
N GLY A 468 -24.76 -1.42 -5.48
CA GLY A 468 -26.15 -1.64 -5.84
C GLY A 468 -26.96 -2.19 -4.67
N ARG A 469 -28.27 -2.03 -4.76
CA ARG A 469 -29.20 -2.58 -3.76
C ARG A 469 -29.62 -4.00 -4.12
N THR A 470 -29.81 -4.82 -3.10
CA THR A 470 -30.48 -6.12 -3.16
C THR A 470 -31.30 -6.28 -1.89
N TRP A 471 -32.61 -6.29 -2.02
CA TRP A 471 -33.49 -6.28 -0.87
C TRP A 471 -34.74 -7.14 -1.11
N TYR A 472 -35.38 -7.50 -0.02
CA TYR A 472 -36.56 -8.35 0.03
C TYR A 472 -37.61 -7.66 0.90
N GLY A 473 -38.88 -7.85 0.55
CA GLY A 473 -39.99 -7.35 1.35
C GLY A 473 -40.07 -8.00 2.73
N THR A 474 -41.14 -7.69 3.45
CA THR A 474 -41.38 -8.28 4.78
C THR A 474 -41.53 -9.79 4.67
N LYS A 475 -40.81 -10.52 5.53
CA LYS A 475 -40.94 -11.96 5.67
C LYS A 475 -42.30 -12.31 6.33
N PRO A 476 -43.00 -13.40 5.96
CA PRO A 476 -44.07 -13.95 6.75
C PRO A 476 -43.60 -14.16 8.20
N GLY A 477 -44.31 -13.58 9.19
CA GLY A 477 -43.93 -13.58 10.59
C GLY A 477 -43.39 -12.26 11.14
N GLY A 478 -43.48 -11.16 10.38
CA GLY A 478 -43.29 -9.80 10.91
C GLY A 478 -41.82 -9.31 11.02
N LEU A 479 -40.86 -10.02 10.47
CA LEU A 479 -39.51 -9.46 10.27
C LEU A 479 -39.60 -8.41 9.17
N GLY A 480 -39.07 -7.20 9.43
CA GLY A 480 -39.06 -6.10 8.48
C GLY A 480 -38.31 -6.40 7.18
N PRO A 481 -38.18 -5.45 6.28
CA PRO A 481 -37.44 -5.64 5.03
C PRO A 481 -36.02 -6.08 5.31
N VAL A 482 -35.54 -7.05 4.53
CA VAL A 482 -34.20 -7.67 4.67
C VAL A 482 -33.34 -7.29 3.48
N GLY A 483 -32.03 -7.18 3.68
CA GLY A 483 -31.07 -6.99 2.63
C GLY A 483 -30.36 -5.64 2.67
N TYR A 484 -30.03 -5.10 1.51
CA TYR A 484 -29.28 -3.85 1.35
C TYR A 484 -30.00 -2.86 0.45
N GLY A 485 -30.12 -1.60 0.90
CA GLY A 485 -30.67 -0.50 0.12
C GLY A 485 -32.20 -0.55 -0.05
N SER A 486 -32.91 -1.18 0.87
CA SER A 486 -34.38 -1.28 0.78
C SER A 486 -35.05 0.11 0.89
N PRO A 487 -35.98 0.42 -0.01
CA PRO A 487 -36.78 1.65 0.11
C PRO A 487 -37.73 1.63 1.33
N LEU A 488 -37.88 0.47 1.97
CA LEU A 488 -38.69 0.29 3.17
C LEU A 488 -37.90 0.53 4.46
N PHE A 489 -36.61 0.92 4.40
CA PHE A 489 -35.85 1.30 5.58
C PHE A 489 -36.17 2.72 6.02
N ASN A 490 -36.20 2.92 7.34
CA ASN A 490 -36.51 4.22 7.92
C ASN A 490 -35.24 5.09 7.96
N ASN A 491 -35.19 6.13 7.11
CA ASN A 491 -34.10 7.09 7.03
C ASN A 491 -34.31 8.36 7.86
N THR A 492 -35.36 8.44 8.70
CA THR A 492 -35.69 9.65 9.48
C THR A 492 -34.51 10.13 10.32
N GLY A 493 -33.81 9.24 11.01
CA GLY A 493 -32.63 9.57 11.81
C GLY A 493 -31.41 10.05 11.03
N CYS A 494 -31.43 9.95 9.69
CA CYS A 494 -30.35 10.46 8.87
C CYS A 494 -30.40 11.98 8.67
N GLY A 495 -31.60 12.60 8.77
CA GLY A 495 -31.81 14.04 8.58
C GLY A 495 -32.08 14.80 9.89
N THR A 496 -32.44 14.11 10.96
CA THR A 496 -32.86 14.72 12.22
C THR A 496 -31.91 14.30 13.35
N GLU A 497 -31.30 15.28 13.99
CA GLU A 497 -30.47 15.05 15.18
C GLU A 497 -31.32 14.50 16.32
N THR A 498 -30.90 13.38 16.88
CA THR A 498 -31.56 12.77 18.03
C THR A 498 -30.94 13.28 19.32
N LEU A 499 -31.78 13.53 20.32
CA LEU A 499 -31.29 13.87 21.66
C LEU A 499 -30.48 12.70 22.26
N PRO A 500 -29.44 13.00 23.04
CA PRO A 500 -28.73 11.96 23.80
C PRO A 500 -29.71 11.19 24.69
N THR A 501 -29.70 9.88 24.59
CA THR A 501 -30.60 9.01 25.37
C THR A 501 -29.97 8.53 26.65
N ALA A 502 -28.76 8.95 26.99
CA ALA A 502 -28.09 8.51 28.20
C ALA A 502 -28.79 9.06 29.44
N SER A 503 -29.01 8.23 30.43
CA SER A 503 -29.62 8.58 31.70
C SER A 503 -28.87 9.64 32.51
N ASN A 504 -27.64 9.91 32.15
CA ASN A 504 -26.78 10.97 32.75
C ASN A 504 -26.59 12.20 31.85
N GLY A 505 -27.29 12.31 30.73
CA GLY A 505 -27.21 13.42 29.80
C GLY A 505 -25.84 13.63 29.14
N TYR A 506 -24.87 12.77 29.42
CA TYR A 506 -23.51 12.88 28.95
C TYR A 506 -23.03 11.56 28.35
N GLY A 507 -22.98 11.51 27.11
CA GLY A 507 -22.41 10.40 26.36
C GLY A 507 -22.39 10.80 24.91
N PRO A 508 -21.43 10.33 24.09
CA PRO A 508 -21.59 10.36 22.65
C PRO A 508 -22.77 9.44 22.35
N GLY A 509 -23.97 9.96 22.63
CA GLY A 509 -25.21 9.26 22.43
C GLY A 509 -25.26 8.69 21.05
N ALA A 510 -26.20 7.87 20.74
CA ALA A 510 -26.38 7.31 19.42
C ALA A 510 -26.09 8.38 18.36
N LEU A 511 -24.98 8.23 17.67
CA LEU A 511 -24.44 9.22 16.73
C LEU A 511 -25.44 9.61 15.65
N ALA A 512 -26.30 8.68 15.27
CA ALA A 512 -27.57 8.90 14.57
C ALA A 512 -28.38 7.60 14.59
N ASN A 513 -29.69 7.68 14.71
CA ASN A 513 -30.58 6.55 14.42
C ASN A 513 -30.78 6.39 12.90
N CYS A 514 -29.76 6.68 12.10
CA CYS A 514 -29.80 6.56 10.65
C CYS A 514 -29.61 5.09 10.25
N THR A 515 -30.60 4.48 9.64
CA THR A 515 -30.50 3.14 9.03
C THR A 515 -30.17 3.20 7.52
N GLY A 516 -29.93 4.39 7.01
CA GLY A 516 -29.60 4.63 5.58
C GLY A 516 -28.28 3.97 5.20
N GLN A 517 -28.36 3.02 4.29
CA GLN A 517 -27.20 2.30 3.78
C GLN A 517 -26.57 3.05 2.61
N THR A 518 -25.25 3.14 2.61
CA THR A 518 -24.50 3.92 1.61
C THR A 518 -24.72 3.37 0.20
N LYS A 519 -25.10 4.26 -0.70
CA LYS A 519 -25.25 3.99 -2.13
C LYS A 519 -23.95 4.26 -2.88
N SER A 520 -23.35 5.42 -2.61
CA SER A 520 -22.12 5.85 -3.28
C SER A 520 -21.31 6.79 -2.42
N VAL A 521 -20.03 6.77 -2.67
CA VAL A 521 -19.05 7.75 -2.20
C VAL A 521 -18.33 8.30 -3.42
N VAL A 522 -18.27 9.62 -3.56
CA VAL A 522 -17.58 10.31 -4.65
C VAL A 522 -16.65 11.34 -4.05
N GLU A 523 -15.42 11.38 -4.55
CA GLU A 523 -14.38 12.27 -4.06
C GLU A 523 -13.73 13.01 -5.22
N GLY A 524 -13.46 14.31 -5.02
CA GLY A 524 -12.58 15.12 -5.83
C GLY A 524 -11.49 15.71 -4.96
N THR A 525 -10.21 15.43 -5.29
CA THR A 525 -9.06 15.89 -4.52
C THR A 525 -8.07 16.61 -5.41
N THR A 526 -7.50 17.70 -4.91
CA THR A 526 -6.37 18.39 -5.53
C THR A 526 -5.35 18.78 -4.48
N GLY A 527 -4.10 18.84 -4.88
CA GLY A 527 -3.03 19.21 -3.97
C GLY A 527 -1.69 19.36 -4.67
N PHE A 528 -0.69 19.65 -3.86
CA PHE A 528 0.68 19.77 -4.34
C PHE A 528 1.68 19.30 -3.28
N TRP A 529 2.89 18.98 -3.76
CA TRP A 529 4.09 18.79 -2.96
C TRP A 529 5.18 19.73 -3.45
N TYR A 530 5.73 20.53 -2.55
CA TYR A 530 6.95 21.31 -2.77
C TYR A 530 8.13 20.53 -2.19
N LYS A 531 9.19 20.34 -2.97
CA LYS A 531 10.41 19.58 -2.64
C LYS A 531 11.58 20.55 -2.49
N PRO A 532 11.75 21.24 -1.32
CA PRO A 532 12.86 22.17 -1.10
C PRO A 532 14.22 21.47 -1.17
N TYR A 533 14.27 20.19 -0.81
CA TYR A 533 15.46 19.37 -0.91
C TYR A 533 15.13 17.99 -1.51
N ASN A 534 15.92 17.57 -2.51
CA ASN A 534 15.87 16.23 -3.09
C ASN A 534 17.29 15.89 -3.53
N GLY A 535 17.99 15.03 -2.78
CA GLY A 535 19.40 14.75 -2.99
C GLY A 535 19.92 13.56 -2.18
N PRO A 536 21.24 13.38 -2.06
CA PRO A 536 21.85 12.20 -1.43
C PRO A 536 21.47 11.97 0.03
N LYS A 537 21.01 13.02 0.73
CA LYS A 537 20.56 12.92 2.13
C LYS A 537 19.05 12.71 2.25
N GLY A 538 18.40 12.22 1.17
CA GLY A 538 16.96 11.98 1.14
C GLY A 538 16.19 13.12 0.48
N ARG A 539 14.88 13.21 0.79
CA ARG A 539 14.00 14.22 0.22
C ARG A 539 13.14 14.85 1.30
N LEU A 540 13.15 16.19 1.34
CA LEU A 540 12.23 16.96 2.16
C LEU A 540 11.09 17.44 1.28
N GLN A 541 9.84 17.32 1.75
CA GLN A 541 8.70 17.86 1.01
C GLN A 541 7.63 18.41 1.95
N ILE A 542 6.95 19.44 1.47
CA ILE A 542 5.83 20.11 2.13
C ILE A 542 4.64 20.03 1.19
N GLY A 543 3.49 19.63 1.68
CA GLY A 543 2.29 19.46 0.87
C GLY A 543 1.07 20.13 1.48
N MET A 544 0.14 20.52 0.60
CA MET A 544 -1.22 20.90 0.95
C MET A 544 -2.18 20.16 0.03
N GLN A 545 -3.35 19.81 0.58
CA GLN A 545 -4.40 19.10 -0.13
C GLN A 545 -5.76 19.64 0.29
N TYR A 546 -6.65 19.71 -0.68
CA TYR A 546 -8.08 19.89 -0.47
C TYR A 546 -8.82 18.71 -1.07
N SER A 547 -9.74 18.13 -0.29
CA SER A 547 -10.61 17.05 -0.75
C SER A 547 -12.07 17.42 -0.50
N TYR A 548 -12.89 17.21 -1.53
CA TYR A 548 -14.35 17.34 -1.49
C TYR A 548 -14.98 15.97 -1.64
N LEU A 549 -15.73 15.53 -0.64
CA LEU A 549 -16.32 14.20 -0.60
C LEU A 549 -17.82 14.26 -0.45
N VAL A 550 -18.53 13.43 -1.22
CA VAL A 550 -19.98 13.26 -1.16
C VAL A 550 -20.31 11.81 -0.88
N ARG A 551 -20.97 11.55 0.25
CA ARG A 551 -21.56 10.27 0.59
C ARG A 551 -23.07 10.33 0.39
N THR A 552 -23.66 9.38 -0.34
CA THR A 552 -25.11 9.26 -0.48
C THR A 552 -25.58 7.91 0.06
N ALA A 553 -26.76 7.88 0.66
CA ALA A 553 -27.44 6.63 1.03
C ALA A 553 -28.54 6.29 0.02
N TRP A 554 -28.95 5.04 0.04
CA TRP A 554 -30.15 4.59 -0.67
C TRP A 554 -31.39 5.28 -0.12
N VAL A 555 -32.31 5.61 -1.01
CA VAL A 555 -33.63 6.14 -0.64
C VAL A 555 -34.34 5.16 0.27
N GLY A 556 -34.82 5.66 1.39
CA GLY A 556 -35.72 4.99 2.30
C GLY A 556 -36.98 5.83 2.55
N TYR A 557 -37.82 5.42 3.47
CA TYR A 557 -38.94 6.25 3.92
C TYR A 557 -38.51 7.11 5.12
N GLY A 558 -39.25 8.16 5.37
CA GLY A 558 -39.12 9.01 6.53
C GLY A 558 -39.64 10.42 6.23
N PRO A 559 -40.38 11.03 7.16
CA PRO A 559 -40.78 12.43 7.01
C PRO A 559 -39.53 13.31 7.17
N LEU A 560 -39.45 14.37 6.41
CA LEU A 560 -38.56 15.50 6.62
C LEU A 560 -38.84 16.20 7.96
N VAL A 561 -40.01 15.89 8.57
CA VAL A 561 -40.47 16.42 9.85
C VAL A 561 -40.73 15.22 10.78
N THR A 562 -40.26 15.30 12.00
CA THR A 562 -40.46 14.31 13.07
C THR A 562 -41.94 14.10 13.35
N VAL A 563 -42.51 13.05 12.82
CA VAL A 563 -43.80 12.53 13.27
C VAL A 563 -43.50 11.29 14.10
N ASN A 564 -43.90 11.31 15.38
CA ASN A 564 -43.80 10.18 16.28
C ASN A 564 -45.21 9.66 16.62
N PRO A 565 -45.59 8.45 16.26
CA PRO A 565 -44.78 7.38 15.61
C PRO A 565 -44.60 7.61 14.08
N PRO A 566 -43.57 7.01 13.48
CA PRO A 566 -43.36 7.09 12.04
C PRO A 566 -44.57 6.45 11.33
N PRO A 567 -44.94 6.98 10.12
CA PRO A 567 -46.10 6.48 9.38
C PRO A 567 -45.92 4.98 9.08
N ALA A 568 -46.97 4.23 9.34
CA ALA A 568 -47.00 2.78 9.09
C ALA A 568 -46.92 2.43 7.58
N ASN A 569 -47.00 3.41 6.73
CA ASN A 569 -47.02 3.22 5.26
C ASN A 569 -45.83 3.95 4.59
N PRO A 570 -44.86 3.21 4.01
CA PRO A 570 -43.64 3.78 3.44
C PRO A 570 -43.83 4.62 2.18
N GLY A 571 -45.06 4.85 1.73
CA GLY A 571 -45.36 5.54 0.48
C GLY A 571 -45.45 7.07 0.54
N SER A 572 -45.32 7.70 1.72
CA SER A 572 -45.73 9.12 1.84
C SER A 572 -44.56 10.13 1.85
N ALA A 573 -43.32 9.75 2.10
CA ALA A 573 -42.17 10.63 1.95
C ALA A 573 -40.89 9.80 1.75
N THR A 574 -40.14 10.12 0.71
CA THR A 574 -38.85 9.48 0.44
C THR A 574 -37.73 10.36 0.93
N LEU A 575 -36.80 9.80 1.70
CA LEU A 575 -35.60 10.48 2.17
C LEU A 575 -34.36 9.82 1.55
N ALA A 576 -33.61 10.59 0.75
CA ALA A 576 -32.32 10.21 0.19
C ALA A 576 -31.20 10.94 0.95
N PRO A 577 -30.62 10.36 1.99
CA PRO A 577 -29.59 11.02 2.79
C PRO A 577 -28.36 11.34 1.95
N LYS A 578 -27.82 12.55 2.15
CA LYS A 578 -26.59 13.03 1.54
C LYS A 578 -25.73 13.69 2.60
N ALA A 579 -24.46 13.38 2.61
CA ALA A 579 -23.46 14.04 3.43
C ALA A 579 -22.35 14.59 2.53
N ILE A 580 -21.83 15.75 2.90
CA ILE A 580 -20.73 16.42 2.19
C ILE A 580 -19.64 16.68 3.20
N GLU A 581 -18.40 16.44 2.81
CA GLU A 581 -17.22 16.74 3.62
C GLU A 581 -16.23 17.56 2.81
N ASN A 582 -15.64 18.57 3.45
CA ASN A 582 -14.59 19.41 2.92
C ASN A 582 -13.37 19.25 3.81
N MET A 583 -12.28 18.75 3.28
CA MET A 583 -11.11 18.40 4.09
C MET A 583 -9.91 19.19 3.62
N TRP A 584 -9.19 19.77 4.59
CA TRP A 584 -7.93 20.44 4.33
C TRP A 584 -6.83 19.70 5.06
N PHE A 585 -5.79 19.34 4.30
CA PHE A 585 -4.62 18.67 4.84
C PHE A 585 -3.37 19.50 4.63
N THR A 586 -2.46 19.44 5.60
CA THR A 586 -1.07 19.84 5.41
C THR A 586 -0.15 18.70 5.78
N SER A 587 1.01 18.65 5.17
CA SER A 587 1.98 17.60 5.46
C SER A 587 3.41 18.13 5.29
N PHE A 588 4.25 17.72 6.21
CA PHE A 588 5.70 17.84 6.14
C PHE A 588 6.26 16.41 6.19
N ARG A 589 7.00 16.02 5.14
CA ARG A 589 7.61 14.68 5.05
C ARG A 589 9.10 14.76 4.78
N TYR A 590 9.86 14.01 5.55
CA TYR A 590 11.24 13.72 5.24
C TYR A 590 11.37 12.26 4.83
N TYR A 591 11.67 12.03 3.56
CA TYR A 591 11.97 10.70 3.02
C TYR A 591 13.42 10.36 3.32
N LEU A 592 13.64 9.19 3.87
CA LEU A 592 14.97 8.64 4.10
C LEU A 592 15.70 8.47 2.76
N PRO A 593 17.04 8.56 2.79
CA PRO A 593 17.86 8.36 1.60
C PRO A 593 17.59 7.03 0.92
#